data_d0656df2d388a72e1b29678cfef730b0
#
_entry.id   d0656df2d388a72e1b29678cfef730b0
#
_cell.length_a   1.000
_cell.length_b   1.000
_cell.length_c   1.000
_cell.angle_alpha   90.00
_cell.angle_beta   90.00
_cell.angle_gamma   90.00
#
_symmetry.space_group_name_H-M   'P 1'
#
loop_
_entity.id
_entity.type
_entity.pdbx_description
1 polymer ?
#
loop_
_entity_poly.entity_id
_entity_poly.type
_entity_poly.pdbx_seq_one_letter_code
_entity_poly.pdbx_strand_id
1 'polypeptide(L)'
;AKTYGKVGGFAHLRTLVKRLRADLGVNKTLLLDGGDTWQGSGTAYWTRGKDMVGACNRLGVDVMTGHWEFTYLDKEVISNVKDFKGDFVAQNVFVNDDAAFDYRFADFEGFNEDSQRAFKPYVIKDMNGVRVAVIGQAFPYTPIANPSRFIPDWTFGIRDSDMQAIVDTVRENEKPDVVVVLSHNGMDVDLKMASVVSGIDVIFGGHTHDGVPAPSIVKNKGGQTLVTNAGSNGKFLGVMQLDVRNGKVQDFRYKLMPVFSNLLEPDPEMAAYIDDVRKPHLETLREELAVADTVLYRRGNFNGTFDQIICDALREVGGAQIALSPGFRWGTSILPGQAITMDNVMDQTCITYPETYVREMSGQTIKDILEDVADNLFNPDPYYQQGGDMVRLGGLDYTIDPKQTIGKRITDMRLDDGTIIEADKNYTVAGWATVGEKAPGKPIWEVV
;
A
#
# COMPACT_ATOMS: atom_id res chain seq x y z
N ALA A 1 -15.51 17.48 -5.88
CA ALA A 1 -16.45 17.12 -4.80
C ALA A 1 -17.72 17.98 -4.84
N LYS A 2 -17.62 19.33 -4.91
CA LYS A 2 -18.83 20.18 -4.99
C LYS A 2 -19.72 19.86 -6.20
N THR A 3 -19.16 19.45 -7.33
CA THR A 3 -19.90 19.21 -8.59
C THR A 3 -20.22 17.72 -8.77
N TYR A 4 -19.28 16.81 -8.44
CA TYR A 4 -19.40 15.40 -8.76
C TYR A 4 -19.49 14.48 -7.53
N GLY A 5 -19.48 15.04 -6.32
CA GLY A 5 -19.56 14.32 -5.05
C GLY A 5 -18.21 13.79 -4.56
N LYS A 6 -18.28 12.99 -3.52
CA LYS A 6 -17.13 12.31 -2.90
C LYS A 6 -17.14 10.84 -3.30
N VAL A 7 -15.95 10.22 -3.31
CA VAL A 7 -15.77 8.78 -3.55
C VAL A 7 -15.05 8.16 -2.37
N GLY A 8 -15.39 6.90 -2.07
CA GLY A 8 -14.82 6.13 -0.97
C GLY A 8 -15.64 6.19 0.32
N GLY A 9 -15.05 5.66 1.37
CA GLY A 9 -15.65 5.53 2.69
C GLY A 9 -16.18 4.13 2.98
N PHE A 10 -15.71 3.51 4.08
CA PHE A 10 -16.04 2.12 4.42
C PHE A 10 -17.53 1.87 4.62
N ALA A 11 -18.29 2.84 5.16
CA ALA A 11 -19.74 2.69 5.32
C ALA A 11 -20.46 2.63 3.97
N HIS A 12 -20.05 3.42 2.98
CA HIS A 12 -20.62 3.39 1.64
C HIS A 12 -20.16 2.15 0.84
N LEU A 13 -18.88 1.77 0.99
CA LEU A 13 -18.33 0.55 0.41
C LEU A 13 -19.09 -0.68 0.91
N ARG A 14 -19.38 -0.76 2.23
CA ARG A 14 -20.16 -1.87 2.79
C ARG A 14 -21.56 -1.96 2.19
N THR A 15 -22.23 -0.85 1.98
CA THR A 15 -23.54 -0.83 1.30
C THR A 15 -23.44 -1.42 -0.10
N LEU A 16 -22.40 -1.03 -0.87
CA LEU A 16 -22.18 -1.57 -2.22
C LEU A 16 -21.90 -3.08 -2.18
N VAL A 17 -21.01 -3.53 -1.30
CA VAL A 17 -20.67 -4.95 -1.11
C VAL A 17 -21.91 -5.77 -0.75
N LYS A 18 -22.73 -5.29 0.21
CA LYS A 18 -23.99 -5.97 0.60
C LYS A 18 -24.96 -6.11 -0.56
N ARG A 19 -25.12 -5.06 -1.37
CA ARG A 19 -25.98 -5.11 -2.57
C ARG A 19 -25.48 -6.14 -3.58
N LEU A 20 -24.19 -6.10 -3.90
CA LEU A 20 -23.58 -7.06 -4.84
C LEU A 20 -23.69 -8.51 -4.35
N ARG A 21 -23.45 -8.75 -3.06
CA ARG A 21 -23.64 -10.10 -2.48
C ARG A 21 -25.10 -10.57 -2.51
N ALA A 22 -26.05 -9.66 -2.32
CA ALA A 22 -27.48 -9.99 -2.44
C ALA A 22 -27.85 -10.33 -3.88
N ASP A 23 -27.33 -9.58 -4.86
CA ASP A 23 -27.65 -9.76 -6.28
C ASP A 23 -26.97 -10.98 -6.89
N LEU A 24 -25.71 -11.25 -6.52
CA LEU A 24 -24.88 -12.31 -7.11
C LEU A 24 -24.93 -13.63 -6.32
N GLY A 25 -25.30 -13.58 -5.06
CA GLY A 25 -25.28 -14.68 -4.09
C GLY A 25 -24.03 -14.65 -3.20
N VAL A 26 -24.23 -14.69 -1.89
CA VAL A 26 -23.14 -14.66 -0.88
C VAL A 26 -22.17 -15.83 -1.08
N ASN A 27 -22.70 -17.02 -1.37
CA ASN A 27 -21.91 -18.25 -1.60
C ASN A 27 -21.23 -18.31 -2.98
N LYS A 28 -21.34 -17.25 -3.78
CA LYS A 28 -20.72 -17.12 -5.12
C LYS A 28 -19.79 -15.92 -5.21
N THR A 29 -19.58 -15.20 -4.12
CA THR A 29 -18.78 -13.97 -4.09
C THR A 29 -17.72 -14.02 -3.02
N LEU A 30 -16.47 -13.74 -3.41
CA LEU A 30 -15.36 -13.48 -2.48
C LEU A 30 -15.05 -11.99 -2.49
N LEU A 31 -14.81 -11.42 -1.32
CA LEU A 31 -14.27 -10.08 -1.16
C LEU A 31 -12.79 -10.19 -0.78
N LEU A 32 -11.94 -9.71 -1.66
CA LEU A 32 -10.49 -9.77 -1.52
C LEU A 32 -9.93 -8.37 -1.24
N ASP A 33 -8.96 -8.29 -0.34
CA ASP A 33 -8.26 -7.06 0.00
C ASP A 33 -6.76 -7.22 -0.29
N GLY A 34 -6.25 -6.41 -1.20
CA GLY A 34 -4.85 -6.45 -1.63
C GLY A 34 -3.85 -5.91 -0.61
N GLY A 35 -4.28 -5.49 0.59
CA GLY A 35 -3.40 -4.92 1.61
C GLY A 35 -3.33 -3.39 1.59
N ASP A 36 -2.49 -2.82 2.45
CA ASP A 36 -2.41 -1.37 2.75
C ASP A 36 -3.64 -0.83 3.49
N THR A 37 -4.36 -1.69 4.19
CA THR A 37 -5.66 -1.34 4.74
C THR A 37 -5.59 -0.97 6.22
N TRP A 38 -4.63 -1.52 7.00
CA TRP A 38 -4.60 -1.34 8.45
C TRP A 38 -3.82 -0.11 8.94
N GLN A 39 -3.22 0.66 8.04
CA GLN A 39 -2.43 1.84 8.37
C GLN A 39 -2.82 3.02 7.47
N GLY A 40 -2.57 4.27 7.90
CA GLY A 40 -2.67 5.49 7.10
C GLY A 40 -3.65 6.54 7.65
N SER A 41 -4.05 6.45 8.92
CA SER A 41 -4.85 7.47 9.60
C SER A 41 -4.42 7.64 11.06
N GLY A 42 -4.75 8.77 11.68
CA GLY A 42 -4.49 9.00 13.10
C GLY A 42 -5.14 7.93 13.97
N THR A 43 -6.38 7.54 13.68
CA THR A 43 -7.07 6.48 14.41
C THR A 43 -6.34 5.15 14.30
N ALA A 44 -5.92 4.74 13.10
CA ALA A 44 -5.15 3.51 12.90
C ALA A 44 -3.79 3.54 13.60
N TYR A 45 -3.12 4.68 13.62
CA TYR A 45 -1.87 4.87 14.37
C TYR A 45 -2.07 4.63 15.88
N TRP A 46 -3.09 5.24 16.48
CA TRP A 46 -3.34 5.09 17.93
C TRP A 46 -3.90 3.73 18.30
N THR A 47 -4.70 3.10 17.46
CA THR A 47 -5.25 1.75 17.71
C THR A 47 -4.32 0.62 17.25
N ARG A 48 -3.18 0.95 16.65
CA ARG A 48 -2.24 -0.01 16.07
C ARG A 48 -2.91 -0.92 15.03
N GLY A 49 -3.79 -0.32 14.18
CA GLY A 49 -4.50 -0.99 13.10
C GLY A 49 -5.76 -1.76 13.51
N LYS A 50 -6.07 -1.86 14.81
CA LYS A 50 -7.22 -2.64 15.30
C LYS A 50 -8.57 -2.07 14.85
N ASP A 51 -8.69 -0.76 14.68
CA ASP A 51 -9.85 -0.11 14.09
C ASP A 51 -10.13 -0.62 12.67
N MET A 52 -9.08 -0.73 11.85
CA MET A 52 -9.21 -1.19 10.48
C MET A 52 -9.43 -2.71 10.38
N VAL A 53 -8.81 -3.51 11.24
CA VAL A 53 -9.13 -4.95 11.37
C VAL A 53 -10.62 -5.14 11.68
N GLY A 54 -11.13 -4.37 12.64
CA GLY A 54 -12.56 -4.38 12.98
C GLY A 54 -13.47 -3.91 11.84
N ALA A 55 -13.02 -2.94 11.04
CA ALA A 55 -13.72 -2.47 9.85
C ALA A 55 -13.72 -3.54 8.74
N CYS A 56 -12.58 -4.19 8.45
CA CYS A 56 -12.46 -5.30 7.49
C CYS A 56 -13.38 -6.47 7.87
N ASN A 57 -13.42 -6.81 9.16
CA ASN A 57 -14.32 -7.86 9.67
C ASN A 57 -15.80 -7.53 9.44
N ARG A 58 -16.20 -6.25 9.59
CA ARG A 58 -17.58 -5.80 9.33
C ARG A 58 -17.89 -5.67 7.86
N LEU A 59 -16.90 -5.28 7.07
CA LEU A 59 -17.03 -5.26 5.60
C LEU A 59 -17.20 -6.67 5.05
N GLY A 60 -16.69 -7.67 5.76
CA GLY A 60 -16.74 -9.08 5.38
C GLY A 60 -15.66 -9.43 4.36
N VAL A 61 -14.44 -8.94 4.55
CA VAL A 61 -13.27 -9.34 3.76
C VAL A 61 -13.00 -10.82 4.01
N ASP A 62 -12.96 -11.62 2.94
CA ASP A 62 -12.80 -13.07 3.01
C ASP A 62 -11.31 -13.47 3.00
N VAL A 63 -10.48 -12.79 2.20
CA VAL A 63 -9.03 -13.04 2.11
C VAL A 63 -8.29 -11.71 1.94
N MET A 64 -7.15 -11.60 2.59
CA MET A 64 -6.29 -10.41 2.59
C MET A 64 -4.81 -10.80 2.46
N THR A 65 -4.02 -9.94 1.85
CA THR A 65 -2.55 -9.94 1.92
C THR A 65 -2.05 -8.62 2.54
N GLY A 66 -0.75 -8.34 2.57
CA GLY A 66 -0.26 -7.17 3.31
C GLY A 66 0.93 -6.43 2.72
N HIS A 67 1.09 -5.18 3.19
CA HIS A 67 2.24 -4.31 3.01
C HIS A 67 2.39 -3.39 4.24
N TRP A 68 1.64 -2.27 4.35
CA TRP A 68 1.69 -1.39 5.52
C TRP A 68 1.11 -2.03 6.79
N GLU A 69 0.50 -3.20 6.70
CA GLU A 69 0.20 -4.08 7.82
C GLU A 69 1.47 -4.43 8.61
N PHE A 70 2.60 -4.57 7.90
CA PHE A 70 3.92 -4.87 8.46
C PHE A 70 4.66 -3.65 9.03
N THR A 71 4.06 -2.47 8.98
CA THR A 71 4.63 -1.25 9.62
C THR A 71 4.45 -1.24 11.15
N TYR A 72 3.64 -2.14 11.69
CA TYR A 72 3.52 -2.37 13.13
C TYR A 72 4.60 -3.34 13.61
N LEU A 73 4.76 -3.47 14.94
CA LEU A 73 5.65 -4.48 15.49
C LEU A 73 5.11 -5.88 15.14
N ASP A 74 6.00 -6.83 14.93
CA ASP A 74 5.65 -8.20 14.57
C ASP A 74 4.57 -8.84 15.46
N LYS A 75 4.67 -8.67 16.79
CA LYS A 75 3.63 -9.12 17.74
C LYS A 75 2.27 -8.45 17.51
N GLU A 76 2.26 -7.19 17.07
CA GLU A 76 1.03 -6.46 16.74
C GLU A 76 0.46 -6.98 15.42
N VAL A 77 1.31 -7.24 14.42
CA VAL A 77 0.91 -7.86 13.15
C VAL A 77 0.25 -9.22 13.40
N ILE A 78 0.91 -10.11 14.16
CA ILE A 78 0.36 -11.44 14.50
C ILE A 78 -0.95 -11.30 15.30
N SER A 79 -1.04 -10.35 16.24
CA SER A 79 -2.30 -10.08 16.97
C SER A 79 -3.41 -9.63 16.02
N ASN A 80 -3.12 -8.74 15.08
CA ASN A 80 -4.09 -8.22 14.12
C ASN A 80 -4.55 -9.32 13.15
N VAL A 81 -3.63 -10.18 12.69
CA VAL A 81 -3.97 -11.35 11.86
C VAL A 81 -4.87 -12.34 12.62
N LYS A 82 -4.62 -12.57 13.92
CA LYS A 82 -5.49 -13.42 14.76
C LYS A 82 -6.89 -12.81 14.99
N ASP A 83 -6.98 -11.48 15.07
CA ASP A 83 -8.25 -10.76 15.26
C ASP A 83 -9.04 -10.62 13.94
N PHE A 84 -8.38 -10.75 12.80
CA PHE A 84 -9.01 -10.73 11.48
C PHE A 84 -9.80 -12.02 11.24
N LYS A 85 -11.06 -11.91 10.81
CA LYS A 85 -11.98 -13.05 10.63
C LYS A 85 -11.85 -13.75 9.28
N GLY A 86 -11.23 -13.10 8.30
CA GLY A 86 -10.87 -13.69 7.03
C GLY A 86 -9.53 -14.43 7.10
N ASP A 87 -9.04 -14.89 5.97
CA ASP A 87 -7.71 -15.48 5.87
C ASP A 87 -6.67 -14.44 5.44
N PHE A 88 -5.57 -14.34 6.18
CA PHE A 88 -4.41 -13.56 5.78
C PHE A 88 -3.41 -14.48 5.09
N VAL A 89 -3.04 -14.16 3.85
CA VAL A 89 -2.18 -15.00 3.01
C VAL A 89 -0.96 -14.25 2.47
N ALA A 90 0.22 -14.88 2.55
CA ALA A 90 1.47 -14.33 2.03
C ALA A 90 2.48 -15.46 1.75
N GLN A 91 2.60 -15.90 0.51
CA GLN A 91 3.50 -17.00 0.13
C GLN A 91 4.97 -16.60 0.18
N ASN A 92 5.27 -15.31 0.09
CA ASN A 92 6.61 -14.75 -0.08
C ASN A 92 7.21 -14.16 1.22
N VAL A 93 6.61 -14.43 2.37
CA VAL A 93 7.12 -14.03 3.68
C VAL A 93 7.65 -15.25 4.43
N PHE A 94 8.95 -15.23 4.73
CA PHE A 94 9.64 -16.34 5.38
C PHE A 94 10.30 -15.90 6.68
N VAL A 95 10.41 -16.83 7.61
CA VAL A 95 11.29 -16.66 8.78
C VAL A 95 12.74 -16.70 8.29
N ASN A 96 13.57 -15.77 8.76
CA ASN A 96 14.98 -15.74 8.39
C ASN A 96 15.77 -16.84 9.11
N ASP A 97 16.97 -17.17 8.61
CA ASP A 97 17.79 -18.27 9.12
C ASP A 97 18.20 -18.08 10.58
N ASP A 98 18.41 -16.83 11.02
CA ASP A 98 18.81 -16.54 12.41
C ASP A 98 17.67 -16.79 13.40
N ALA A 99 16.42 -16.55 13.00
CA ALA A 99 15.24 -16.76 13.84
C ALA A 99 14.66 -18.17 13.72
N ALA A 100 14.98 -18.93 12.68
CA ALA A 100 14.36 -20.22 12.37
C ALA A 100 14.49 -21.27 13.50
N PHE A 101 15.60 -21.23 14.27
CA PHE A 101 15.84 -22.18 15.34
C PHE A 101 14.97 -21.98 16.58
N ASP A 102 14.61 -20.72 16.90
CA ASP A 102 13.80 -20.36 18.08
C ASP A 102 12.77 -19.28 17.70
N TYR A 103 11.96 -19.60 16.70
CA TYR A 103 10.99 -18.64 16.17
C TYR A 103 9.87 -18.38 17.18
N ARG A 104 9.80 -17.14 17.65
CA ARG A 104 8.89 -16.73 18.75
C ARG A 104 7.40 -16.87 18.43
N PHE A 105 7.01 -17.04 17.18
CA PHE A 105 5.63 -17.26 16.75
C PHE A 105 5.42 -18.67 16.16
N ALA A 106 6.21 -19.66 16.56
CA ALA A 106 6.07 -21.06 16.11
C ALA A 106 4.66 -21.63 16.35
N ASP A 107 3.97 -21.20 17.40
CA ASP A 107 2.58 -21.59 17.71
C ASP A 107 1.51 -20.81 16.90
N PHE A 108 1.92 -19.92 16.00
CA PHE A 108 0.97 -19.20 15.14
C PHE A 108 0.47 -20.13 14.03
N GLU A 109 -0.85 -20.30 13.93
CA GLU A 109 -1.50 -21.20 12.94
C GLU A 109 -1.08 -20.94 11.48
N GLY A 110 -0.68 -19.72 11.15
CA GLY A 110 -0.21 -19.35 9.81
C GLY A 110 1.21 -19.80 9.50
N PHE A 111 2.03 -20.06 10.52
CA PHE A 111 3.42 -20.49 10.35
C PHE A 111 3.50 -21.95 9.88
N ASN A 112 4.42 -22.22 8.98
CA ASN A 112 4.72 -23.57 8.52
C ASN A 112 6.22 -23.87 8.69
N GLU A 113 6.54 -24.77 9.61
CA GLU A 113 7.89 -25.13 9.99
C GLU A 113 8.68 -25.78 8.82
N ASP A 114 8.04 -26.64 8.02
CA ASP A 114 8.71 -27.33 6.92
C ASP A 114 9.17 -26.37 5.82
N SER A 115 8.36 -25.37 5.51
CA SER A 115 8.65 -24.37 4.47
C SER A 115 9.24 -23.07 5.00
N GLN A 116 9.28 -22.88 6.33
CA GLN A 116 9.66 -21.64 7.02
C GLN A 116 8.82 -20.41 6.60
N ARG A 117 7.62 -20.60 6.05
CA ARG A 117 6.71 -19.50 5.76
C ARG A 117 6.05 -18.97 7.01
N ALA A 118 6.14 -17.66 7.22
CA ALA A 118 5.58 -16.99 8.39
C ALA A 118 4.04 -16.91 8.37
N PHE A 119 3.42 -17.03 7.19
CA PHE A 119 1.98 -16.95 6.98
C PHE A 119 1.51 -18.05 6.03
N LYS A 120 0.20 -18.36 6.05
CA LYS A 120 -0.42 -19.27 5.07
C LYS A 120 -0.11 -18.80 3.66
N PRO A 121 0.44 -19.64 2.77
CA PRO A 121 0.75 -19.22 1.40
C PRO A 121 -0.50 -19.05 0.54
N TYR A 122 -1.54 -19.85 0.81
CA TYR A 122 -2.81 -19.83 0.09
C TYR A 122 -3.95 -20.38 0.95
N VAL A 123 -5.17 -20.18 0.47
CA VAL A 123 -6.39 -20.81 0.98
C VAL A 123 -7.25 -21.32 -0.16
N ILE A 124 -8.04 -22.34 0.12
CA ILE A 124 -9.05 -22.88 -0.80
C ILE A 124 -10.44 -22.43 -0.33
N LYS A 125 -11.23 -21.87 -1.23
CA LYS A 125 -12.62 -21.48 -1.02
C LYS A 125 -13.54 -22.26 -1.96
N ASP A 126 -14.59 -22.87 -1.41
CA ASP A 126 -15.67 -23.43 -2.23
C ASP A 126 -16.73 -22.37 -2.48
N MET A 127 -16.90 -22.02 -3.76
CA MET A 127 -17.82 -20.98 -4.20
C MET A 127 -18.96 -21.61 -4.99
N ASN A 128 -19.90 -22.24 -4.27
CA ASN A 128 -21.05 -22.93 -4.85
C ASN A 128 -20.64 -24.04 -5.85
N GLY A 129 -19.70 -24.87 -5.43
CA GLY A 129 -19.16 -25.99 -6.21
C GLY A 129 -18.03 -25.62 -7.17
N VAL A 130 -17.58 -24.38 -7.18
CA VAL A 130 -16.34 -23.95 -7.85
C VAL A 130 -15.25 -23.80 -6.79
N ARG A 131 -14.16 -24.57 -6.91
CA ARG A 131 -13.01 -24.49 -6.01
C ARG A 131 -12.06 -23.37 -6.45
N VAL A 132 -11.89 -22.37 -5.61
CA VAL A 132 -11.03 -21.22 -5.86
C VAL A 132 -9.84 -21.28 -4.91
N ALA A 133 -8.64 -21.35 -5.46
CA ALA A 133 -7.42 -21.13 -4.69
C ALA A 133 -7.07 -19.64 -4.70
N VAL A 134 -6.81 -19.06 -3.54
CA VAL A 134 -6.33 -17.68 -3.40
C VAL A 134 -4.94 -17.72 -2.78
N ILE A 135 -3.93 -17.39 -3.58
CA ILE A 135 -2.52 -17.35 -3.17
C ILE A 135 -2.19 -15.90 -2.82
N GLY A 136 -1.53 -15.67 -1.68
CA GLY A 136 -1.12 -14.33 -1.24
C GLY A 136 0.27 -13.95 -1.72
N GLN A 137 0.43 -12.70 -2.13
CA GLN A 137 1.72 -12.10 -2.47
C GLN A 137 1.83 -10.76 -1.76
N ALA A 138 2.50 -10.73 -0.61
CA ALA A 138 2.77 -9.51 0.13
C ALA A 138 3.78 -8.61 -0.59
N PHE A 139 3.82 -7.33 -0.23
CA PHE A 139 4.77 -6.39 -0.82
C PHE A 139 6.21 -6.88 -0.68
N PRO A 140 6.93 -7.09 -1.79
CA PRO A 140 8.23 -7.76 -1.75
C PRO A 140 9.36 -6.94 -1.16
N TYR A 141 9.23 -5.61 -1.16
CA TYR A 141 10.23 -4.66 -0.66
C TYR A 141 9.89 -4.09 0.72
N THR A 142 9.06 -4.77 1.48
CA THR A 142 8.69 -4.38 2.86
C THR A 142 9.91 -4.06 3.74
N PRO A 143 11.04 -4.80 3.72
CA PRO A 143 12.22 -4.48 4.54
C PRO A 143 12.93 -3.17 4.17
N ILE A 144 12.67 -2.62 2.99
CA ILE A 144 13.20 -1.32 2.56
C ILE A 144 12.25 -0.19 2.95
N ALA A 145 10.94 -0.47 2.93
CA ALA A 145 9.89 0.49 3.26
C ALA A 145 9.68 0.67 4.77
N ASN A 146 10.03 -0.33 5.59
CA ASN A 146 9.83 -0.33 7.04
C ASN A 146 11.14 -0.50 7.80
N PRO A 147 11.26 0.08 9.01
CA PRO A 147 12.40 -0.21 9.89
C PRO A 147 12.51 -1.71 10.18
N SER A 148 13.65 -2.31 9.89
CA SER A 148 13.91 -3.76 10.10
C SER A 148 13.65 -4.22 11.54
N ARG A 149 13.84 -3.32 12.53
CA ARG A 149 13.56 -3.59 13.96
C ARG A 149 12.09 -3.85 14.28
N PHE A 150 11.15 -3.57 13.35
CA PHE A 150 9.73 -3.83 13.56
C PHE A 150 9.38 -5.29 13.28
N ILE A 151 10.03 -5.87 12.27
CA ILE A 151 9.79 -7.22 11.77
C ILE A 151 11.13 -7.97 11.58
N PRO A 152 11.97 -8.09 12.63
CA PRO A 152 13.37 -8.53 12.50
C PRO A 152 13.50 -9.97 12.01
N ASP A 153 12.47 -10.79 12.23
CA ASP A 153 12.54 -12.23 11.95
C ASP A 153 12.04 -12.61 10.55
N TRP A 154 11.52 -11.63 9.76
CA TRP A 154 10.91 -11.94 8.47
C TRP A 154 11.71 -11.43 7.28
N THR A 155 11.73 -12.24 6.22
CA THR A 155 12.27 -11.89 4.91
C THR A 155 11.17 -11.86 3.86
N PHE A 156 11.33 -11.00 2.88
CA PHE A 156 10.39 -10.78 1.78
C PHE A 156 11.11 -10.88 0.44
N GLY A 157 10.37 -10.89 -0.66
CA GLY A 157 10.91 -10.86 -2.00
C GLY A 157 9.82 -11.13 -3.04
N ILE A 158 10.10 -10.87 -4.30
CA ILE A 158 9.16 -11.17 -5.40
C ILE A 158 8.95 -12.68 -5.50
N ARG A 159 10.03 -13.46 -5.47
CA ARG A 159 10.03 -14.93 -5.37
C ARG A 159 9.11 -15.59 -6.41
N ASP A 160 9.25 -15.22 -7.68
CA ASP A 160 8.45 -15.76 -8.78
C ASP A 160 8.62 -17.27 -8.99
N SER A 161 9.80 -17.82 -8.72
CA SER A 161 10.05 -19.26 -8.69
C SER A 161 9.29 -19.99 -7.59
N ASP A 162 9.22 -19.39 -6.38
CA ASP A 162 8.41 -19.92 -5.28
C ASP A 162 6.91 -19.80 -5.62
N MET A 163 6.50 -18.71 -6.26
CA MET A 163 5.13 -18.55 -6.75
C MET A 163 4.79 -19.66 -7.77
N GLN A 164 5.67 -19.96 -8.73
CA GLN A 164 5.42 -21.07 -9.66
C GLN A 164 5.30 -22.41 -8.93
N ALA A 165 6.19 -22.68 -7.98
CA ALA A 165 6.16 -23.91 -7.21
C ALA A 165 4.85 -24.06 -6.39
N ILE A 166 4.36 -22.95 -5.80
CA ILE A 166 3.06 -22.96 -5.09
C ILE A 166 1.89 -23.16 -6.06
N VAL A 167 1.90 -22.49 -7.20
CA VAL A 167 0.85 -22.68 -8.24
C VAL A 167 0.81 -24.14 -8.71
N ASP A 168 1.96 -24.74 -8.99
CA ASP A 168 2.06 -26.14 -9.42
C ASP A 168 1.53 -27.08 -8.32
N THR A 169 1.96 -26.90 -7.07
CA THR A 169 1.49 -27.66 -5.91
C THR A 169 -0.02 -27.56 -5.73
N VAL A 170 -0.56 -26.35 -5.82
CA VAL A 170 -2.00 -26.08 -5.67
C VAL A 170 -2.78 -26.75 -6.82
N ARG A 171 -2.31 -26.63 -8.06
CA ARG A 171 -2.94 -27.25 -9.24
C ARG A 171 -2.94 -28.79 -9.15
N GLU A 172 -1.85 -29.37 -8.67
CA GLU A 172 -1.70 -30.84 -8.58
C GLU A 172 -2.50 -31.42 -7.40
N ASN A 173 -2.35 -30.86 -6.20
CA ASN A 173 -2.86 -31.43 -4.97
C ASN A 173 -4.28 -31.00 -4.66
N GLU A 174 -4.58 -29.70 -4.80
CA GLU A 174 -5.90 -29.13 -4.48
C GLU A 174 -6.88 -29.17 -5.65
N LYS A 175 -6.36 -29.22 -6.88
CA LYS A 175 -7.14 -29.27 -8.13
C LYS A 175 -8.24 -28.21 -8.19
N PRO A 176 -7.90 -26.93 -7.96
CA PRO A 176 -8.88 -25.86 -8.03
C PRO A 176 -9.34 -25.63 -9.47
N ASP A 177 -10.57 -25.15 -9.60
CA ASP A 177 -11.13 -24.70 -10.87
C ASP A 177 -10.54 -23.33 -11.28
N VAL A 178 -10.21 -22.50 -10.29
CA VAL A 178 -9.64 -21.15 -10.49
C VAL A 178 -8.48 -20.93 -9.52
N VAL A 179 -7.37 -20.38 -10.04
CA VAL A 179 -6.24 -19.90 -9.24
C VAL A 179 -6.16 -18.38 -9.33
N VAL A 180 -6.34 -17.74 -8.20
CA VAL A 180 -6.22 -16.30 -8.01
C VAL A 180 -4.94 -16.00 -7.24
N VAL A 181 -4.17 -15.01 -7.68
CA VAL A 181 -3.13 -14.38 -6.87
C VAL A 181 -3.68 -13.04 -6.36
N LEU A 182 -3.69 -12.87 -5.05
CA LEU A 182 -3.99 -11.62 -4.38
C LEU A 182 -2.65 -10.95 -4.06
N SER A 183 -2.33 -9.86 -4.79
CA SER A 183 -0.99 -9.32 -4.85
C SER A 183 -0.90 -7.88 -4.34
N HIS A 184 0.22 -7.58 -3.68
CA HIS A 184 0.64 -6.22 -3.36
C HIS A 184 1.97 -5.83 -4.04
N ASN A 185 2.32 -6.46 -5.14
CA ASN A 185 3.58 -6.16 -5.86
C ASN A 185 3.59 -4.79 -6.56
N GLY A 186 2.43 -4.32 -7.01
CA GLY A 186 2.29 -3.22 -7.97
C GLY A 186 2.04 -3.70 -9.40
N MET A 187 1.40 -2.85 -10.21
CA MET A 187 0.87 -3.23 -11.53
C MET A 187 1.94 -3.75 -12.50
N ASP A 188 3.09 -3.06 -12.60
CA ASP A 188 4.15 -3.45 -13.55
C ASP A 188 4.83 -4.76 -13.15
N VAL A 189 5.02 -4.97 -11.84
CA VAL A 189 5.57 -6.22 -11.28
C VAL A 189 4.59 -7.38 -11.51
N ASP A 190 3.29 -7.15 -11.32
CA ASP A 190 2.25 -8.16 -11.53
C ASP A 190 2.12 -8.54 -13.02
N LEU A 191 2.25 -7.57 -13.95
CA LEU A 191 2.30 -7.84 -15.38
C LEU A 191 3.51 -8.73 -15.74
N LYS A 192 4.68 -8.44 -15.19
CA LYS A 192 5.87 -9.27 -15.38
C LYS A 192 5.69 -10.65 -14.77
N MET A 193 5.21 -10.75 -13.52
CA MET A 193 4.94 -12.04 -12.86
C MET A 193 3.95 -12.89 -13.68
N ALA A 194 2.86 -12.29 -14.17
CA ALA A 194 1.90 -12.98 -15.04
C ALA A 194 2.53 -13.52 -16.33
N SER A 195 3.60 -12.87 -16.84
CA SER A 195 4.29 -13.31 -18.06
C SER A 195 5.24 -14.49 -17.86
N VAL A 196 5.77 -14.67 -16.64
CA VAL A 196 6.77 -15.69 -16.32
C VAL A 196 6.21 -16.86 -15.52
N VAL A 197 5.19 -16.64 -14.69
CA VAL A 197 4.50 -17.67 -13.91
C VAL A 197 3.28 -18.16 -14.68
N SER A 198 3.17 -19.46 -14.87
CA SER A 198 2.04 -20.09 -15.57
C SER A 198 1.06 -20.74 -14.61
N GLY A 199 -0.18 -20.92 -15.03
CA GLY A 199 -1.21 -21.59 -14.23
C GLY A 199 -2.02 -20.67 -13.31
N ILE A 200 -1.78 -19.35 -13.32
CA ILE A 200 -2.59 -18.34 -12.66
C ILE A 200 -3.69 -17.88 -13.61
N ASP A 201 -4.95 -17.86 -13.16
CA ASP A 201 -6.06 -17.35 -13.96
C ASP A 201 -6.22 -15.84 -13.83
N VAL A 202 -6.09 -15.31 -12.59
CA VAL A 202 -6.28 -13.88 -12.29
C VAL A 202 -5.26 -13.40 -11.24
N ILE A 203 -4.68 -12.21 -11.46
CA ILE A 203 -3.98 -11.45 -10.44
C ILE A 203 -4.81 -10.21 -10.10
N PHE A 204 -5.25 -10.10 -8.84
CA PHE A 204 -5.78 -8.87 -8.26
C PHE A 204 -4.68 -8.15 -7.53
N GLY A 205 -4.20 -7.04 -8.12
CA GLY A 205 -3.06 -6.28 -7.64
C GLY A 205 -3.42 -5.13 -6.71
N GLY A 206 -2.41 -4.59 -6.05
CA GLY A 206 -2.44 -3.42 -5.17
C GLY A 206 -1.20 -2.55 -5.36
N HIS A 207 -0.80 -1.80 -4.34
CA HIS A 207 0.41 -0.99 -4.18
C HIS A 207 0.49 0.26 -5.07
N THR A 208 0.45 0.15 -6.40
CA THR A 208 0.60 1.30 -7.31
C THR A 208 -0.62 2.20 -7.38
N HIS A 209 -1.73 1.80 -6.71
CA HIS A 209 -2.98 2.55 -6.64
C HIS A 209 -3.65 2.80 -8.01
N ASP A 210 -3.36 1.97 -9.00
CA ASP A 210 -3.94 2.08 -10.34
C ASP A 210 -5.43 1.73 -10.34
N GLY A 211 -6.24 2.58 -10.93
CA GLY A 211 -7.64 2.30 -11.20
C GLY A 211 -7.79 1.73 -12.60
N VAL A 212 -7.67 0.42 -12.76
CA VAL A 212 -7.65 -0.27 -14.06
C VAL A 212 -9.09 -0.54 -14.53
N PRO A 213 -9.57 0.13 -15.60
CA PRO A 213 -10.97 0.00 -16.03
C PRO A 213 -11.27 -1.31 -16.75
N ALA A 214 -10.25 -2.00 -17.27
CA ALA A 214 -10.35 -3.32 -17.89
C ALA A 214 -9.07 -4.12 -17.61
N PRO A 215 -9.15 -5.43 -17.33
CA PRO A 215 -7.98 -6.25 -17.06
C PRO A 215 -7.00 -6.29 -18.25
N SER A 216 -5.71 -6.28 -17.95
CA SER A 216 -4.68 -6.64 -18.91
C SER A 216 -4.64 -8.15 -19.09
N ILE A 217 -4.66 -8.63 -20.33
CA ILE A 217 -4.55 -10.06 -20.65
C ILE A 217 -3.10 -10.36 -20.98
N VAL A 218 -2.41 -11.04 -20.08
CA VAL A 218 -0.98 -11.38 -20.23
C VAL A 218 -0.85 -12.83 -20.67
N LYS A 219 -0.20 -13.05 -21.81
CA LYS A 219 0.10 -14.38 -22.33
C LYS A 219 1.38 -14.94 -21.71
N ASN A 220 1.37 -16.22 -21.35
CA ASN A 220 2.51 -16.95 -20.82
C ASN A 220 2.56 -18.38 -21.39
N LYS A 221 3.53 -19.20 -20.96
CA LYS A 221 3.71 -20.57 -21.46
C LYS A 221 2.51 -21.50 -21.17
N GLY A 222 1.73 -21.23 -20.13
CA GLY A 222 0.58 -22.05 -19.71
C GLY A 222 -0.77 -21.56 -20.24
N GLY A 223 -0.80 -20.41 -20.95
CA GLY A 223 -2.04 -19.81 -21.44
C GLY A 223 -2.06 -18.30 -21.29
N GLN A 224 -2.96 -17.79 -20.47
CA GLN A 224 -3.08 -16.36 -20.17
C GLN A 224 -3.50 -16.12 -18.72
N THR A 225 -3.10 -14.97 -18.20
CA THR A 225 -3.47 -14.47 -16.89
C THR A 225 -4.12 -13.10 -17.03
N LEU A 226 -5.24 -12.87 -16.32
CA LEU A 226 -5.89 -11.57 -16.21
C LEU A 226 -5.22 -10.78 -15.08
N VAL A 227 -4.79 -9.54 -15.32
CA VAL A 227 -4.18 -8.68 -14.31
C VAL A 227 -4.98 -7.39 -14.18
N THR A 228 -5.36 -7.02 -12.96
CA THR A 228 -6.12 -5.79 -12.69
C THR A 228 -5.79 -5.21 -11.33
N ASN A 229 -6.12 -3.94 -11.12
CA ASN A 229 -5.95 -3.21 -9.87
C ASN A 229 -7.15 -2.28 -9.65
N ALA A 230 -7.67 -2.21 -8.43
CA ALA A 230 -8.92 -1.50 -8.12
C ALA A 230 -8.71 -0.11 -7.49
N GLY A 231 -7.59 0.54 -7.74
CA GLY A 231 -7.31 1.87 -7.20
C GLY A 231 -6.91 1.84 -5.72
N SER A 232 -7.34 2.83 -4.96
CA SER A 232 -6.95 2.99 -3.56
C SER A 232 -8.03 3.65 -2.70
N ASN A 233 -7.83 3.60 -1.36
CA ASN A 233 -8.65 4.31 -0.35
C ASN A 233 -10.14 3.94 -0.39
N GLY A 234 -10.51 2.74 -0.81
CA GLY A 234 -11.90 2.32 -0.96
C GLY A 234 -12.72 3.16 -1.94
N LYS A 235 -12.05 3.89 -2.87
CA LYS A 235 -12.71 4.73 -3.88
C LYS A 235 -13.37 3.91 -4.97
N PHE A 236 -12.87 2.70 -5.21
CA PHE A 236 -13.37 1.78 -6.21
C PHE A 236 -13.51 0.37 -5.65
N LEU A 237 -14.39 -0.40 -6.27
CA LEU A 237 -14.53 -1.83 -6.10
C LEU A 237 -14.38 -2.50 -7.47
N GLY A 238 -13.34 -3.31 -7.64
CA GLY A 238 -13.16 -4.15 -8.82
C GLY A 238 -14.08 -5.37 -8.72
N VAL A 239 -15.00 -5.54 -9.66
CA VAL A 239 -15.92 -6.68 -9.69
C VAL A 239 -15.65 -7.53 -10.92
N MET A 240 -15.11 -8.72 -10.70
CA MET A 240 -14.86 -9.70 -11.74
C MET A 240 -15.81 -10.88 -11.61
N GLN A 241 -16.57 -11.17 -12.65
CA GLN A 241 -17.42 -12.35 -12.77
C GLN A 241 -16.71 -13.33 -13.70
N LEU A 242 -16.49 -14.56 -13.23
CA LEU A 242 -15.85 -15.62 -13.99
C LEU A 242 -16.88 -16.67 -14.39
N ASP A 243 -16.93 -17.02 -15.66
CA ASP A 243 -17.67 -18.18 -16.16
C ASP A 243 -16.76 -19.41 -16.10
N VAL A 244 -17.03 -20.30 -15.15
CA VAL A 244 -16.20 -21.48 -14.90
C VAL A 244 -16.95 -22.73 -15.35
N ARG A 245 -16.36 -23.49 -16.28
CA ARG A 245 -16.91 -24.75 -16.77
C ARG A 245 -15.80 -25.78 -16.98
N ASN A 246 -16.08 -27.01 -16.58
CA ASN A 246 -15.12 -28.13 -16.71
C ASN A 246 -13.75 -27.82 -16.05
N GLY A 247 -13.76 -27.19 -14.88
CA GLY A 247 -12.56 -26.87 -14.13
C GLY A 247 -11.69 -25.75 -14.73
N LYS A 248 -12.27 -24.88 -15.57
CA LYS A 248 -11.52 -23.80 -16.24
C LYS A 248 -12.38 -22.55 -16.41
N VAL A 249 -11.72 -21.39 -16.32
CA VAL A 249 -12.29 -20.10 -16.70
C VAL A 249 -12.49 -20.07 -18.22
N GLN A 250 -13.72 -19.90 -18.68
CA GLN A 250 -14.07 -19.84 -20.11
C GLN A 250 -14.25 -18.40 -20.56
N ASP A 251 -14.83 -17.54 -19.72
CA ASP A 251 -15.10 -16.14 -20.02
C ASP A 251 -15.09 -15.33 -18.73
N PHE A 252 -15.01 -14.02 -18.85
CA PHE A 252 -15.07 -13.10 -17.71
C PHE A 252 -15.79 -11.80 -18.05
N ARG A 253 -16.30 -11.15 -17.01
CA ARG A 253 -16.79 -9.77 -17.08
C ARG A 253 -16.15 -8.99 -15.93
N TYR A 254 -15.67 -7.79 -16.23
CA TYR A 254 -15.06 -6.92 -15.23
C TYR A 254 -15.71 -5.54 -15.23
N LYS A 255 -15.82 -4.96 -14.03
CA LYS A 255 -16.22 -3.56 -13.82
C LYS A 255 -15.40 -2.98 -12.68
N LEU A 256 -14.81 -1.82 -12.91
CA LEU A 256 -14.26 -0.97 -11.87
C LEU A 256 -15.38 -0.02 -11.42
N MET A 257 -15.97 -0.28 -10.27
CA MET A 257 -17.14 0.45 -9.76
C MET A 257 -16.70 1.55 -8.80
N PRO A 258 -16.94 2.84 -9.10
CA PRO A 258 -16.66 3.92 -8.13
C PRO A 258 -17.66 3.87 -6.97
N VAL A 259 -17.14 4.08 -5.76
CA VAL A 259 -17.94 4.16 -4.54
C VAL A 259 -18.36 5.62 -4.34
N PHE A 260 -19.47 6.03 -4.95
CA PHE A 260 -19.98 7.40 -4.81
C PHE A 260 -20.73 7.58 -3.49
N SER A 261 -20.13 8.28 -2.53
CA SER A 261 -20.73 8.51 -1.20
C SER A 261 -21.97 9.40 -1.21
N ASN A 262 -22.22 10.15 -2.30
CA ASN A 262 -23.43 10.93 -2.47
C ASN A 262 -24.58 10.16 -3.17
N LEU A 263 -24.32 8.94 -3.64
CA LEU A 263 -25.34 8.06 -4.29
C LEU A 263 -25.62 6.79 -3.48
N LEU A 264 -24.78 6.48 -2.50
CA LEU A 264 -24.91 5.32 -1.63
C LEU A 264 -25.21 5.79 -0.20
N GLU A 265 -26.25 5.28 0.40
CA GLU A 265 -26.48 5.49 1.84
C GLU A 265 -25.41 4.74 2.64
N PRO A 266 -24.83 5.36 3.69
CA PRO A 266 -23.86 4.68 4.53
C PRO A 266 -24.53 3.49 5.25
N ASP A 267 -23.83 2.37 5.34
CA ASP A 267 -24.27 1.25 6.16
C ASP A 267 -24.27 1.66 7.65
N PRO A 268 -25.42 1.57 8.35
CA PRO A 268 -25.54 2.13 9.71
C PRO A 268 -24.66 1.43 10.75
N GLU A 269 -24.43 0.12 10.61
CA GLU A 269 -23.56 -0.62 11.55
C GLU A 269 -22.09 -0.23 11.37
N MET A 270 -21.65 -0.07 10.11
CA MET A 270 -20.30 0.39 9.83
C MET A 270 -20.11 1.85 10.25
N ALA A 271 -21.09 2.71 10.01
CA ALA A 271 -21.04 4.12 10.42
C ALA A 271 -20.94 4.24 11.95
N ALA A 272 -21.79 3.52 12.69
CA ALA A 272 -21.72 3.49 14.17
C ALA A 272 -20.36 2.98 14.67
N TYR A 273 -19.81 1.95 14.03
CA TYR A 273 -18.48 1.45 14.39
C TYR A 273 -17.37 2.50 14.16
N ILE A 274 -17.41 3.19 13.02
CA ILE A 274 -16.45 4.27 12.72
C ILE A 274 -16.55 5.38 13.76
N ASP A 275 -17.77 5.79 14.13
CA ASP A 275 -17.98 6.80 15.18
C ASP A 275 -17.42 6.35 16.52
N ASP A 276 -17.65 5.10 16.93
CA ASP A 276 -17.19 4.55 18.19
C ASP A 276 -15.65 4.51 18.28
N VAL A 277 -14.96 4.01 17.26
CA VAL A 277 -13.49 3.90 17.28
C VAL A 277 -12.80 5.26 17.16
N ARG A 278 -13.45 6.26 16.54
CA ARG A 278 -12.93 7.63 16.42
C ARG A 278 -13.25 8.50 17.61
N LYS A 279 -14.30 8.18 18.38
CA LYS A 279 -14.81 8.98 19.50
C LYS A 279 -13.74 9.43 20.50
N PRO A 280 -12.79 8.58 20.95
CA PRO A 280 -11.74 8.99 21.89
C PRO A 280 -10.78 10.04 21.32
N HIS A 281 -10.71 10.19 20.00
CA HIS A 281 -9.72 11.00 19.28
C HIS A 281 -10.34 12.24 18.63
N LEU A 282 -11.67 12.41 18.69
CA LEU A 282 -12.38 13.46 17.93
C LEU A 282 -11.97 14.89 18.29
N GLU A 283 -11.63 15.15 19.56
CA GLU A 283 -11.17 16.46 19.99
C GLU A 283 -9.90 16.86 19.22
N THR A 284 -8.89 15.99 19.22
CA THR A 284 -7.66 16.20 18.47
C THR A 284 -7.90 16.22 16.95
N LEU A 285 -8.64 15.26 16.43
CA LEU A 285 -8.85 15.13 14.97
C LEU A 285 -9.62 16.32 14.36
N ARG A 286 -10.50 16.97 15.12
CA ARG A 286 -11.33 18.09 14.67
C ARG A 286 -10.71 19.45 14.92
N GLU A 287 -9.53 19.52 15.51
CA GLU A 287 -8.82 20.78 15.69
C GLU A 287 -8.61 21.44 14.33
N GLU A 288 -9.17 22.63 14.15
CA GLU A 288 -9.02 23.42 12.93
C GLU A 288 -7.73 24.23 13.00
N LEU A 289 -6.81 24.00 12.05
CA LEU A 289 -5.49 24.59 12.04
C LEU A 289 -5.41 25.79 11.08
N ALA A 290 -6.08 25.68 9.91
CA ALA A 290 -6.08 26.69 8.86
C ALA A 290 -7.27 26.48 7.91
N VAL A 291 -7.37 27.33 6.88
CA VAL A 291 -8.31 27.18 5.78
C VAL A 291 -7.52 27.12 4.46
N ALA A 292 -7.83 26.13 3.63
CA ALA A 292 -7.18 25.97 2.33
C ALA A 292 -7.67 27.06 1.36
N ASP A 293 -6.77 27.77 0.71
CA ASP A 293 -7.06 28.75 -0.36
C ASP A 293 -7.00 28.10 -1.74
N THR A 294 -6.28 27.00 -1.87
CA THR A 294 -6.13 26.20 -3.09
C THR A 294 -6.47 24.73 -2.85
N VAL A 295 -6.38 23.90 -3.89
CA VAL A 295 -6.50 22.43 -3.73
C VAL A 295 -5.21 21.88 -3.15
N LEU A 296 -5.31 21.19 -2.01
CA LEU A 296 -4.17 20.54 -1.38
C LEU A 296 -4.23 19.01 -1.62
N TYR A 297 -3.11 18.43 -2.06
CA TYR A 297 -3.01 17.00 -2.40
C TYR A 297 -1.56 16.50 -2.39
N ARG A 298 -1.39 15.18 -2.33
CA ARG A 298 -0.10 14.47 -2.37
C ARG A 298 -0.03 13.41 -3.48
N ARG A 299 -0.74 13.59 -4.58
CA ARG A 299 -0.77 12.61 -5.70
C ARG A 299 0.09 13.08 -6.86
N GLY A 300 0.73 12.13 -7.56
CA GLY A 300 1.62 12.36 -8.69
C GLY A 300 3.07 12.05 -8.35
N ASN A 301 3.92 11.89 -9.36
CA ASN A 301 5.31 11.45 -9.19
C ASN A 301 6.22 12.49 -8.53
N PHE A 302 5.79 13.75 -8.49
CA PHE A 302 6.53 14.88 -7.90
C PHE A 302 5.66 15.59 -6.85
N ASN A 303 6.15 16.72 -6.30
CA ASN A 303 5.43 17.45 -5.27
C ASN A 303 3.99 17.78 -5.67
N GLY A 304 3.05 17.38 -4.79
CA GLY A 304 1.73 18.00 -4.73
C GLY A 304 1.76 19.23 -3.82
N THR A 305 0.66 19.97 -3.79
CA THR A 305 0.56 21.20 -2.99
C THR A 305 0.64 20.95 -1.47
N PHE A 306 0.18 19.79 -0.99
CA PHE A 306 0.36 19.44 0.42
C PHE A 306 1.80 18.99 0.73
N ASP A 307 2.50 18.36 -0.24
CA ASP A 307 3.92 18.04 -0.10
C ASP A 307 4.75 19.30 0.10
N GLN A 308 4.39 20.40 -0.59
CA GLN A 308 5.08 21.68 -0.42
C GLN A 308 4.92 22.21 1.00
N ILE A 309 3.71 22.15 1.59
CA ILE A 309 3.48 22.55 2.98
C ILE A 309 4.37 21.73 3.93
N ILE A 310 4.46 20.41 3.74
CA ILE A 310 5.32 19.54 4.55
C ILE A 310 6.79 19.96 4.43
N CYS A 311 7.26 20.20 3.22
CA CYS A 311 8.65 20.58 2.97
C CYS A 311 8.99 21.96 3.51
N ASP A 312 8.09 22.92 3.38
CA ASP A 312 8.25 24.27 3.91
C ASP A 312 8.29 24.28 5.44
N ALA A 313 7.39 23.51 6.09
CA ALA A 313 7.39 23.35 7.55
C ALA A 313 8.68 22.68 8.06
N LEU A 314 9.18 21.66 7.38
CA LEU A 314 10.46 21.01 7.72
C LEU A 314 11.63 21.99 7.64
N ARG A 315 11.66 22.82 6.59
CA ARG A 315 12.71 23.84 6.41
C ARG A 315 12.65 24.92 7.48
N GLU A 316 11.46 25.45 7.74
CA GLU A 316 11.24 26.53 8.70
C GLU A 316 11.56 26.07 10.12
N VAL A 317 10.96 24.98 10.57
CA VAL A 317 11.15 24.46 11.95
C VAL A 317 12.56 23.90 12.15
N GLY A 318 13.12 23.24 11.12
CA GLY A 318 14.48 22.69 11.15
C GLY A 318 15.59 23.70 10.90
N GLY A 319 15.28 24.90 10.43
CA GLY A 319 16.30 25.88 9.99
C GLY A 319 17.16 25.33 8.84
N ALA A 320 16.58 24.51 7.96
CA ALA A 320 17.30 23.77 6.93
C ALA A 320 17.24 24.45 5.56
N GLN A 321 18.31 24.29 4.76
CA GLN A 321 18.35 24.75 3.38
C GLN A 321 17.46 23.91 2.48
N ILE A 322 17.42 22.60 2.71
CA ILE A 322 16.74 21.62 1.89
C ILE A 322 15.81 20.76 2.77
N ALA A 323 14.63 20.43 2.27
CA ALA A 323 13.78 19.43 2.88
C ALA A 323 13.65 18.21 1.96
N LEU A 324 13.68 17.01 2.55
CA LEU A 324 13.40 15.73 1.91
C LEU A 324 12.20 15.07 2.61
N SER A 325 11.13 14.83 1.86
CA SER A 325 9.96 14.11 2.37
C SER A 325 9.70 12.88 1.52
N PRO A 326 9.34 11.72 2.12
CA PRO A 326 9.04 10.51 1.34
C PRO A 326 7.95 10.73 0.29
N GLY A 327 8.09 10.07 -0.85
CA GLY A 327 7.12 10.10 -1.95
C GLY A 327 5.87 9.26 -1.66
N PHE A 328 5.24 9.44 -0.51
CA PHE A 328 4.00 8.78 -0.16
C PHE A 328 2.81 9.34 -0.95
N ARG A 329 1.86 8.48 -1.32
CA ARG A 329 0.70 8.82 -2.16
C ARG A 329 -0.62 8.71 -1.42
N TRP A 330 -0.61 8.78 -0.12
CA TRP A 330 -1.81 8.70 0.69
C TRP A 330 -2.42 10.06 0.98
N GLY A 331 -3.48 10.06 1.76
CA GLY A 331 -4.24 11.24 2.09
C GLY A 331 -5.36 11.57 1.09
N THR A 332 -6.26 12.40 1.54
CA THR A 332 -7.39 12.91 0.77
C THR A 332 -7.15 14.35 0.35
N SER A 333 -7.67 14.73 -0.81
CA SER A 333 -7.57 16.12 -1.27
C SER A 333 -8.44 17.05 -0.42
N ILE A 334 -7.92 18.25 -0.09
CA ILE A 334 -8.62 19.30 0.60
C ILE A 334 -8.95 20.38 -0.45
N LEU A 335 -10.20 20.82 -0.51
CA LEU A 335 -10.66 21.79 -1.50
C LEU A 335 -10.55 23.22 -0.98
N PRO A 336 -10.46 24.23 -1.89
CA PRO A 336 -10.48 25.64 -1.49
C PRO A 336 -11.68 25.98 -0.61
N GLY A 337 -11.44 26.72 0.46
CA GLY A 337 -12.42 27.12 1.46
C GLY A 337 -12.80 26.03 2.47
N GLN A 338 -12.15 24.87 2.45
CA GLN A 338 -12.30 23.86 3.50
C GLN A 338 -11.30 24.12 4.64
N ALA A 339 -11.72 23.85 5.88
CA ALA A 339 -10.82 23.83 7.00
C ALA A 339 -9.78 22.69 6.82
N ILE A 340 -8.55 22.97 7.18
CA ILE A 340 -7.48 22.02 7.36
C ILE A 340 -7.50 21.63 8.83
N THR A 341 -7.84 20.40 9.12
CA THR A 341 -7.89 19.88 10.49
C THR A 341 -6.70 18.98 10.80
N MET A 342 -6.45 18.68 12.08
CA MET A 342 -5.44 17.71 12.47
C MET A 342 -5.70 16.33 11.81
N ASP A 343 -6.97 15.94 11.62
CA ASP A 343 -7.33 14.72 10.86
C ASP A 343 -6.77 14.76 9.43
N ASN A 344 -6.84 15.91 8.77
CA ASN A 344 -6.27 16.09 7.43
C ASN A 344 -4.74 16.01 7.43
N VAL A 345 -4.09 16.61 8.43
CA VAL A 345 -2.62 16.55 8.55
C VAL A 345 -2.17 15.11 8.81
N MET A 346 -2.80 14.40 9.73
CA MET A 346 -2.50 13.01 10.00
C MET A 346 -2.82 12.09 8.81
N ASP A 347 -3.91 12.34 8.08
CA ASP A 347 -4.24 11.61 6.84
C ASP A 347 -3.15 11.74 5.76
N GLN A 348 -2.37 12.81 5.78
CA GLN A 348 -1.26 13.06 4.88
C GLN A 348 0.10 12.57 5.39
N THR A 349 0.28 12.43 6.70
CA THR A 349 1.60 12.27 7.32
C THR A 349 1.72 11.07 8.26
N CYS A 350 0.60 10.43 8.62
CA CYS A 350 0.60 9.41 9.68
C CYS A 350 1.33 8.14 9.25
N ILE A 351 2.39 7.82 9.98
CA ILE A 351 3.20 6.61 9.84
C ILE A 351 3.72 6.19 11.22
N THR A 352 4.19 4.97 11.37
CA THR A 352 4.64 4.42 12.67
C THR A 352 6.07 4.80 13.06
N TYR A 353 6.80 5.48 12.18
CA TYR A 353 8.13 6.05 12.38
C TYR A 353 8.16 7.51 11.87
N PRO A 354 7.39 8.41 12.53
CA PRO A 354 7.10 9.74 11.99
C PRO A 354 8.15 10.80 12.34
N GLU A 355 9.19 10.45 13.08
CA GLU A 355 10.11 11.39 13.66
C GLU A 355 10.89 12.15 12.59
N THR A 356 11.08 13.45 12.82
CA THR A 356 11.84 14.36 11.96
C THR A 356 13.32 14.37 12.33
N TYR A 357 14.16 14.78 11.39
CA TYR A 357 15.59 14.97 11.58
C TYR A 357 16.09 16.24 10.89
N VAL A 358 17.21 16.74 11.37
CA VAL A 358 18.03 17.75 10.68
C VAL A 358 19.49 17.26 10.72
N ARG A 359 20.14 17.22 9.57
CA ARG A 359 21.54 16.76 9.44
C ARG A 359 22.24 17.37 8.24
N GLU A 360 23.58 17.37 8.27
CA GLU A 360 24.39 17.74 7.13
C GLU A 360 24.47 16.59 6.12
N MET A 361 24.29 16.91 4.83
CA MET A 361 24.49 15.97 3.72
C MET A 361 25.29 16.64 2.62
N SER A 362 26.23 15.90 2.01
CA SER A 362 26.92 16.38 0.82
C SER A 362 25.98 16.44 -0.38
N GLY A 363 26.27 17.34 -1.34
CA GLY A 363 25.51 17.39 -2.59
C GLY A 363 25.53 16.07 -3.35
N GLN A 364 26.61 15.30 -3.26
CA GLN A 364 26.68 13.95 -3.82
C GLN A 364 25.69 13.01 -3.14
N THR A 365 25.62 13.01 -1.81
CA THR A 365 24.65 12.18 -1.06
C THR A 365 23.22 12.51 -1.44
N ILE A 366 22.89 13.81 -1.58
CA ILE A 366 21.53 14.23 -2.02
C ILE A 366 21.24 13.71 -3.43
N LYS A 367 22.21 13.82 -4.36
CA LYS A 367 22.07 13.29 -5.71
C LYS A 367 21.85 11.78 -5.69
N ASP A 368 22.62 11.04 -4.90
CA ASP A 368 22.54 9.58 -4.83
C ASP A 368 21.16 9.12 -4.31
N ILE A 369 20.59 9.82 -3.32
CA ILE A 369 19.23 9.57 -2.84
C ILE A 369 18.20 9.77 -3.97
N LEU A 370 18.32 10.85 -4.74
CA LEU A 370 17.38 11.14 -5.83
C LEU A 370 17.52 10.13 -6.99
N GLU A 371 18.74 9.73 -7.31
CA GLU A 371 19.02 8.72 -8.35
C GLU A 371 18.49 7.33 -7.97
N ASP A 372 18.70 6.92 -6.71
CA ASP A 372 18.21 5.65 -6.17
C ASP A 372 16.68 5.58 -6.22
N VAL A 373 16.00 6.64 -5.76
CA VAL A 373 14.53 6.69 -5.82
C VAL A 373 14.04 6.80 -7.27
N ALA A 374 14.76 7.50 -8.15
CA ALA A 374 14.42 7.53 -9.58
C ALA A 374 14.55 6.14 -10.22
N ASP A 375 15.50 5.31 -9.77
CA ASP A 375 15.61 3.93 -10.28
C ASP A 375 14.43 3.05 -9.87
N ASN A 376 13.88 3.26 -8.67
CA ASN A 376 12.67 2.57 -8.23
C ASN A 376 11.44 2.86 -9.12
N LEU A 377 11.40 4.00 -9.82
CA LEU A 377 10.29 4.36 -10.71
C LEU A 377 10.58 4.01 -12.16
N PHE A 378 11.83 4.19 -12.60
CA PHE A 378 12.19 4.22 -14.02
C PHE A 378 13.16 3.10 -14.44
N ASN A 379 13.40 2.13 -13.58
CA ASN A 379 14.16 0.93 -13.98
C ASN A 379 13.42 0.20 -15.11
N PRO A 380 14.10 -0.17 -16.20
CA PRO A 380 13.47 -0.89 -17.31
C PRO A 380 12.98 -2.28 -16.95
N ASP A 381 13.52 -2.89 -15.89
CA ASP A 381 13.02 -4.15 -15.34
C ASP A 381 12.04 -3.90 -14.19
N PRO A 382 10.74 -4.25 -14.36
CA PRO A 382 9.73 -4.07 -13.32
C PRO A 382 10.07 -4.70 -11.97
N TYR A 383 10.88 -5.76 -11.94
CA TYR A 383 11.29 -6.39 -10.68
C TYR A 383 12.26 -5.55 -9.84
N TYR A 384 12.77 -4.46 -10.37
CA TYR A 384 13.53 -3.45 -9.62
C TYR A 384 12.70 -2.19 -9.31
N GLN A 385 11.46 -2.12 -9.80
CA GLN A 385 10.55 -1.02 -9.49
C GLN A 385 9.86 -1.28 -8.16
N GLN A 386 10.37 -0.67 -7.09
CA GLN A 386 9.80 -0.82 -5.74
C GLN A 386 8.49 -0.06 -5.54
N GLY A 387 8.08 0.74 -6.53
CA GLY A 387 6.92 1.62 -6.43
C GLY A 387 7.19 2.88 -5.60
N GLY A 388 6.13 3.60 -5.24
CA GLY A 388 6.26 4.91 -4.64
C GLY A 388 6.39 6.02 -5.70
N ASP A 389 6.74 7.21 -5.26
CA ASP A 389 6.99 8.38 -6.11
C ASP A 389 8.38 8.94 -5.80
N MET A 390 8.79 9.98 -6.57
CA MET A 390 10.02 10.70 -6.27
C MET A 390 9.99 11.31 -4.87
N VAL A 391 11.15 11.45 -4.25
CA VAL A 391 11.33 12.24 -3.03
C VAL A 391 10.72 13.62 -3.24
N ARG A 392 9.93 14.08 -2.29
CA ARG A 392 9.36 15.44 -2.28
C ARG A 392 10.43 16.39 -1.76
N LEU A 393 10.59 17.52 -2.42
CA LEU A 393 11.66 18.46 -2.17
C LEU A 393 11.15 19.84 -1.73
N GLY A 394 11.87 20.44 -0.81
CA GLY A 394 11.78 21.87 -0.52
C GLY A 394 13.16 22.48 -0.59
N GLY A 395 13.28 23.68 -1.15
CA GLY A 395 14.56 24.40 -1.24
C GLY A 395 15.55 23.89 -2.28
N LEU A 396 15.12 22.93 -3.12
CA LEU A 396 15.97 22.30 -4.13
C LEU A 396 15.18 22.01 -5.40
N ASP A 397 15.68 22.46 -6.53
CA ASP A 397 15.22 22.11 -7.88
C ASP A 397 16.25 21.23 -8.60
N TYR A 398 15.81 20.43 -9.56
CA TYR A 398 16.65 19.59 -10.40
C TYR A 398 16.00 19.27 -11.76
N THR A 399 16.81 18.86 -12.71
CA THR A 399 16.35 18.28 -13.99
C THR A 399 16.45 16.77 -13.93
N ILE A 400 15.41 16.06 -14.41
CA ILE A 400 15.41 14.59 -14.51
C ILE A 400 15.20 14.14 -15.97
N ASP A 401 16.04 13.19 -16.42
CA ASP A 401 15.81 12.40 -17.64
C ASP A 401 15.59 10.93 -17.26
N PRO A 402 14.33 10.46 -17.21
CA PRO A 402 14.00 9.07 -16.81
C PRO A 402 14.63 7.99 -17.71
N LYS A 403 15.01 8.33 -18.94
CA LYS A 403 15.57 7.37 -19.90
C LYS A 403 17.05 7.08 -19.70
N GLN A 404 17.72 7.87 -18.88
CA GLN A 404 19.12 7.63 -18.54
C GLN A 404 19.27 6.47 -17.59
N THR A 405 20.49 5.95 -17.49
CA THR A 405 20.87 4.97 -16.47
C THR A 405 20.97 5.63 -15.09
N ILE A 406 20.82 4.85 -14.01
CA ILE A 406 21.05 5.30 -12.64
C ILE A 406 22.36 6.06 -12.50
N GLY A 407 22.38 7.13 -11.75
CA GLY A 407 23.51 8.04 -11.56
C GLY A 407 23.61 9.16 -12.63
N LYS A 408 22.81 9.08 -13.71
CA LYS A 408 22.78 10.08 -14.81
C LYS A 408 21.40 10.67 -15.07
N ARG A 409 20.40 10.29 -14.29
CA ARG A 409 19.02 10.80 -14.45
C ARG A 409 18.88 12.20 -13.88
N ILE A 410 19.56 12.52 -12.79
CA ILE A 410 19.43 13.79 -12.06
C ILE A 410 20.58 14.72 -12.40
N THR A 411 20.26 15.91 -12.90
CA THR A 411 21.19 16.98 -13.28
C THR A 411 20.68 18.34 -12.82
N ASP A 412 21.51 19.37 -12.96
CA ASP A 412 21.17 20.78 -12.69
C ASP A 412 20.54 21.06 -11.33
N MET A 413 21.02 20.39 -10.29
CA MET A 413 20.56 20.59 -8.93
C MET A 413 20.91 22.00 -8.45
N ARG A 414 19.91 22.78 -7.98
CA ARG A 414 20.03 24.16 -7.52
C ARG A 414 19.19 24.43 -6.29
N LEU A 415 19.69 25.28 -5.40
CA LEU A 415 18.87 25.88 -4.35
C LEU A 415 17.89 26.89 -4.93
N ASP A 416 16.87 27.29 -4.14
CA ASP A 416 15.84 28.29 -4.53
C ASP A 416 16.45 29.63 -5.00
N ASP A 417 17.63 30.01 -4.52
CA ASP A 417 18.35 31.23 -4.91
C ASP A 417 19.15 31.07 -6.22
N GLY A 418 19.08 29.88 -6.86
CA GLY A 418 19.82 29.55 -8.07
C GLY A 418 21.23 29.02 -7.84
N THR A 419 21.72 28.94 -6.59
CA THR A 419 23.04 28.39 -6.25
C THR A 419 23.10 26.93 -6.68
N ILE A 420 24.13 26.57 -7.46
CA ILE A 420 24.37 25.20 -7.92
C ILE A 420 24.79 24.33 -6.73
N ILE A 421 24.23 23.14 -6.63
CA ILE A 421 24.64 22.13 -5.64
C ILE A 421 25.98 21.54 -6.07
N GLU A 422 26.97 21.67 -5.21
CA GLU A 422 28.33 21.14 -5.37
C GLU A 422 28.44 19.78 -4.66
N ALA A 423 28.98 18.77 -5.33
CA ALA A 423 29.04 17.40 -4.83
C ALA A 423 29.70 17.27 -3.44
N ASP A 424 30.81 17.99 -3.23
CA ASP A 424 31.61 17.90 -2.02
C ASP A 424 31.19 18.87 -0.92
N LYS A 425 30.24 19.75 -1.18
CA LYS A 425 29.75 20.73 -0.22
C LYS A 425 28.60 20.15 0.61
N ASN A 426 28.61 20.44 1.90
CA ASN A 426 27.55 20.05 2.80
C ASN A 426 26.41 21.08 2.81
N TYR A 427 25.20 20.58 2.93
CA TYR A 427 23.95 21.34 3.03
C TYR A 427 23.17 20.83 4.23
N THR A 428 22.53 21.74 4.96
CA THR A 428 21.64 21.38 6.06
C THR A 428 20.33 20.87 5.49
N VAL A 429 20.00 19.61 5.77
CA VAL A 429 18.83 18.88 5.25
C VAL A 429 17.92 18.48 6.38
N ALA A 430 16.64 18.88 6.30
CA ALA A 430 15.58 18.38 7.17
C ALA A 430 14.77 17.28 6.45
N GLY A 431 14.29 16.31 7.21
CA GLY A 431 13.43 15.25 6.69
C GLY A 431 12.72 14.48 7.79
N TRP A 432 12.03 13.39 7.40
CA TRP A 432 11.26 12.54 8.32
C TRP A 432 11.14 11.12 7.81
N ALA A 433 10.56 10.23 8.64
CA ALA A 433 10.26 8.83 8.29
C ALA A 433 11.51 8.02 7.89
N THR A 434 12.55 8.05 8.72
CA THR A 434 13.76 7.26 8.48
C THR A 434 13.55 5.78 8.79
N VAL A 435 13.85 4.91 7.83
CA VAL A 435 13.76 3.45 8.00
C VAL A 435 14.96 2.86 8.76
N GLY A 436 16.08 3.56 8.81
CA GLY A 436 17.27 3.17 9.58
C GLY A 436 17.13 3.44 11.07
N GLU A 437 18.04 4.23 11.64
CA GLU A 437 17.98 4.66 13.04
C GLU A 437 16.77 5.57 13.28
N LYS A 438 16.19 5.45 14.49
CA LYS A 438 15.10 6.34 14.89
C LYS A 438 15.61 7.79 14.93
N ALA A 439 14.93 8.66 14.21
CA ALA A 439 15.23 10.09 14.23
C ALA A 439 14.86 10.73 15.60
N PRO A 440 15.57 11.79 16.02
CA PRO A 440 15.40 12.36 17.36
C PRO A 440 14.29 13.42 17.45
N GLY A 441 13.76 13.90 16.33
CA GLY A 441 12.84 15.02 16.26
C GLY A 441 11.41 14.67 16.62
N LYS A 442 10.54 15.69 16.58
CA LYS A 442 9.10 15.53 16.77
C LYS A 442 8.46 14.74 15.62
N PRO A 443 7.29 14.12 15.86
CA PRO A 443 6.49 13.58 14.77
C PRO A 443 6.16 14.65 13.72
N ILE A 444 6.17 14.28 12.45
CA ILE A 444 5.95 15.22 11.34
C ILE A 444 4.63 15.99 11.43
N TRP A 445 3.56 15.39 11.93
CA TRP A 445 2.27 16.08 12.12
C TRP A 445 2.27 17.16 13.22
N GLU A 446 3.29 17.21 14.07
CA GLU A 446 3.52 18.30 15.01
C GLU A 446 4.39 19.42 14.43
N VAL A 447 5.02 19.17 13.29
CA VAL A 447 5.88 20.13 12.58
C VAL A 447 5.08 20.85 11.50
N VAL A 448 4.23 20.11 10.80
CA VAL A 448 3.32 20.64 9.79
C VAL A 448 2.16 21.39 10.43
#